data_f0ab38df997ff9b945dcdd5fc281e8d2
#
_entry.id   f0ab38df997ff9b945dcdd5fc281e8d2
#
_cell.length_a   1.000
_cell.length_b   1.000
_cell.length_c   1.000
_cell.angle_alpha   90.00
_cell.angle_beta   90.00
_cell.angle_gamma   90.00
#
_symmetry.space_group_name_H-M   'P 1'
#
loop_
_entity.id
_entity.type
_entity.pdbx_description
1 polymer ?
#
loop_
_entity_poly.entity_id
_entity_poly.type
_entity_poly.pdbx_seq_one_letter_code
_entity_poly.pdbx_strand_id
1 'polypeptide(L)'
;PFAVESALSGVGRAATADEALWYERKFELPDNWAGQRIMLNFGAVDWRAEVFVDEQLVGEHTGGYAPFSFDITDVLNDKDSHELKVKVTDRTDKWFQPRGKQVSEPGGIWYTAVTGIWQTVWMEPVPESHVNSYVAAADVDKGVLNVSIDADLAEGDVCEAVLYDGDIPVAKAEGREVALAVPEMKLWSPSDPYLYGLKIRVVRDGETIDLVDGYAAFAPLGDMTAG
;
A
#
# COMPACT_ATOMS: atom_id res chain seq x y z
N PRO A 1 -15.54 -1.51 -4.39
CA PRO A 1 -16.80 -1.02 -5.00
C PRO A 1 -16.54 -0.40 -6.36
N PHE A 2 -17.59 -0.24 -7.17
CA PHE A 2 -17.54 0.56 -8.39
C PHE A 2 -17.72 2.04 -8.05
N ALA A 3 -17.05 2.92 -8.78
CA ALA A 3 -17.25 4.37 -8.65
C ALA A 3 -18.73 4.74 -8.87
N VAL A 4 -19.24 5.71 -8.13
CA VAL A 4 -20.66 6.10 -8.17
C VAL A 4 -21.08 6.63 -9.55
N GLU A 5 -20.14 7.15 -10.32
CA GLU A 5 -20.34 7.61 -11.69
C GLU A 5 -20.59 6.46 -12.68
N SER A 6 -20.10 5.26 -12.35
CA SER A 6 -20.28 4.06 -13.17
C SER A 6 -21.70 3.51 -13.06
N ALA A 7 -22.30 3.10 -14.18
CA ALA A 7 -23.56 2.37 -14.18
C ALA A 7 -23.53 1.07 -13.36
N LEU A 8 -22.34 0.45 -13.22
CA LEU A 8 -22.12 -0.77 -12.43
C LEU A 8 -22.26 -0.55 -10.91
N SER A 9 -22.18 0.69 -10.44
CA SER A 9 -22.44 1.02 -9.03
C SER A 9 -23.91 0.92 -8.65
N GLY A 10 -24.81 0.95 -9.65
CA GLY A 10 -26.25 1.11 -9.45
C GLY A 10 -26.68 2.56 -9.20
N VAL A 11 -25.75 3.51 -9.09
CA VAL A 11 -26.00 4.95 -8.89
C VAL A 11 -25.93 5.70 -10.23
N GLY A 12 -24.84 5.56 -10.98
CA GLY A 12 -24.67 6.06 -12.34
C GLY A 12 -24.72 7.58 -12.48
N ARG A 13 -24.32 8.34 -11.46
CA ARG A 13 -24.22 9.80 -11.50
C ARG A 13 -22.98 10.30 -10.78
N ALA A 14 -22.48 11.44 -11.19
CA ALA A 14 -21.39 12.12 -10.47
C ALA A 14 -21.85 12.61 -9.09
N ALA A 15 -20.97 12.52 -8.11
CA ALA A 15 -21.10 13.22 -6.85
C ALA A 15 -20.85 14.72 -7.07
N THR A 16 -21.55 15.58 -6.33
CA THR A 16 -21.31 17.01 -6.36
C THR A 16 -20.27 17.41 -5.30
N ALA A 17 -19.68 18.60 -5.45
CA ALA A 17 -18.67 19.12 -4.54
C ALA A 17 -19.12 19.26 -3.07
N ASP A 18 -20.44 19.32 -2.85
CA ASP A 18 -21.07 19.51 -1.53
C ASP A 18 -21.65 18.20 -0.97
N GLU A 19 -21.57 17.09 -1.72
CA GLU A 19 -22.02 15.78 -1.27
C GLU A 19 -20.88 15.02 -0.59
N ALA A 20 -21.25 14.12 0.33
CA ALA A 20 -20.36 13.11 0.90
C ALA A 20 -20.89 11.72 0.56
N LEU A 21 -20.02 10.84 0.10
CA LEU A 21 -20.32 9.42 -0.05
C LEU A 21 -20.08 8.73 1.28
N TRP A 22 -21.00 7.85 1.64
CA TRP A 22 -20.83 6.97 2.79
C TRP A 22 -20.81 5.53 2.32
N TYR A 23 -19.74 4.83 2.71
CA TYR A 23 -19.63 3.39 2.59
C TYR A 23 -19.83 2.79 3.97
N GLU A 24 -20.59 1.70 4.04
CA GLU A 24 -20.90 1.01 5.28
C GLU A 24 -20.79 -0.49 5.07
N ARG A 25 -20.08 -1.18 5.96
CA ARG A 25 -19.91 -2.63 5.92
C ARG A 25 -19.73 -3.20 7.30
N LYS A 26 -20.45 -4.28 7.59
CA LYS A 26 -20.19 -5.12 8.76
C LYS A 26 -19.09 -6.12 8.44
N PHE A 27 -18.26 -6.44 9.43
CA PHE A 27 -17.20 -7.43 9.33
C PHE A 27 -17.01 -8.16 10.67
N GLU A 28 -16.44 -9.35 10.59
CA GLU A 28 -16.06 -10.19 11.70
C GLU A 28 -14.56 -10.48 11.57
N LEU A 29 -13.87 -10.67 12.67
CA LEU A 29 -12.47 -11.04 12.68
C LEU A 29 -12.36 -12.57 12.70
N PRO A 30 -11.47 -13.17 11.91
CA PRO A 30 -11.14 -14.59 12.04
C PRO A 30 -10.57 -14.91 13.42
N ASP A 31 -10.95 -16.05 14.01
CA ASP A 31 -10.50 -16.47 15.35
C ASP A 31 -8.96 -16.54 15.47
N ASN A 32 -8.29 -16.89 14.38
CA ASN A 32 -6.83 -17.01 14.33
C ASN A 32 -6.09 -15.65 14.29
N TRP A 33 -6.81 -14.53 14.30
CA TRP A 33 -6.23 -13.19 14.40
C TRP A 33 -6.16 -12.68 15.85
N ALA A 34 -6.69 -13.46 16.80
CA ALA A 34 -6.67 -13.08 18.21
C ALA A 34 -5.25 -12.79 18.73
N GLY A 35 -5.10 -11.65 19.41
CA GLY A 35 -3.82 -11.21 19.98
C GLY A 35 -2.84 -10.59 18.99
N GLN A 36 -3.23 -10.41 17.73
CA GLN A 36 -2.45 -9.68 16.73
C GLN A 36 -2.97 -8.24 16.58
N ARG A 37 -2.15 -7.36 16.05
CA ARG A 37 -2.60 -6.04 15.60
C ARG A 37 -3.35 -6.17 14.30
N ILE A 38 -4.38 -5.36 14.10
CA ILE A 38 -5.23 -5.41 12.91
C ILE A 38 -5.06 -4.14 12.11
N MET A 39 -4.46 -4.27 10.94
CA MET A 39 -4.27 -3.18 9.99
C MET A 39 -5.43 -3.12 9.01
N LEU A 40 -6.05 -1.95 8.87
CA LEU A 40 -7.05 -1.65 7.86
C LEU A 40 -6.40 -0.82 6.75
N ASN A 41 -6.35 -1.38 5.56
CA ASN A 41 -5.58 -0.86 4.44
C ASN A 41 -6.51 -0.40 3.31
N PHE A 42 -6.13 0.71 2.68
CA PHE A 42 -6.78 1.30 1.51
C PHE A 42 -5.77 1.49 0.39
N GLY A 43 -6.01 0.93 -0.79
CA GLY A 43 -5.16 1.13 -1.96
C GLY A 43 -5.23 2.57 -2.49
N ALA A 44 -6.43 3.13 -2.60
CA ALA A 44 -6.66 4.55 -2.87
C ALA A 44 -8.13 4.94 -2.69
N VAL A 45 -8.36 6.17 -2.24
CA VAL A 45 -9.69 6.79 -2.09
C VAL A 45 -9.63 8.23 -2.59
N ASP A 46 -10.44 8.61 -3.57
CA ASP A 46 -10.49 9.98 -4.10
C ASP A 46 -11.67 10.74 -3.48
N TRP A 47 -11.49 11.77 -2.69
CA TRP A 47 -10.26 12.49 -2.42
C TRP A 47 -9.93 12.51 -0.91
N ARG A 48 -10.84 12.96 -0.02
CA ARG A 48 -10.68 12.95 1.43
C ARG A 48 -11.54 11.85 2.03
N ALA A 49 -10.91 10.94 2.74
CA ALA A 49 -11.54 9.87 3.50
C ALA A 49 -11.49 10.15 5.00
N GLU A 50 -12.61 9.95 5.69
CA GLU A 50 -12.73 9.88 7.15
C GLU A 50 -13.20 8.45 7.47
N VAL A 51 -12.41 7.70 8.24
CA VAL A 51 -12.63 6.28 8.49
C VAL A 51 -13.05 6.05 9.93
N PHE A 52 -14.14 5.31 10.11
CA PHE A 52 -14.73 5.02 11.42
C PHE A 52 -14.88 3.50 11.59
N VAL A 53 -14.58 3.01 12.77
CA VAL A 53 -14.89 1.64 13.20
C VAL A 53 -15.76 1.76 14.46
N ASP A 54 -16.91 1.08 14.46
CA ASP A 54 -17.90 1.14 15.55
C ASP A 54 -18.21 2.59 16.01
N GLU A 55 -18.45 3.48 15.05
CA GLU A 55 -18.72 4.92 15.24
C GLU A 55 -17.50 5.73 15.75
N GLN A 56 -16.38 5.12 16.04
CA GLN A 56 -15.16 5.80 16.47
C GLN A 56 -14.31 6.17 15.25
N LEU A 57 -13.93 7.45 15.12
CA LEU A 57 -12.99 7.91 14.09
C LEU A 57 -11.61 7.29 14.34
N VAL A 58 -11.11 6.50 13.40
CA VAL A 58 -9.78 5.88 13.46
C VAL A 58 -8.73 6.68 12.70
N GLY A 59 -9.14 7.48 11.73
CA GLY A 59 -8.22 8.37 11.02
C GLY A 59 -8.82 9.05 9.80
N GLU A 60 -8.04 9.93 9.20
CA GLU A 60 -8.36 10.67 7.99
C GLU A 60 -7.21 10.59 7.00
N HIS A 61 -7.53 10.61 5.71
CA HIS A 61 -6.54 10.70 4.63
C HIS A 61 -7.02 11.67 3.57
N THR A 62 -6.07 12.38 2.93
CA THR A 62 -6.31 13.23 1.77
C THR A 62 -5.34 12.93 0.66
N GLY A 63 -5.86 12.79 -0.56
CA GLY A 63 -5.07 12.45 -1.74
C GLY A 63 -5.62 11.20 -2.45
N GLY A 64 -6.02 11.35 -3.71
CA GLY A 64 -6.75 10.32 -4.46
C GLY A 64 -5.92 9.15 -4.98
N TYR A 65 -4.59 9.16 -4.84
CA TYR A 65 -3.70 8.23 -5.56
C TYR A 65 -2.76 7.42 -4.66
N ALA A 66 -2.58 7.82 -3.42
CA ALA A 66 -1.68 7.15 -2.49
C ALA A 66 -2.42 6.13 -1.62
N PRO A 67 -1.82 4.97 -1.31
CA PRO A 67 -2.32 4.06 -0.31
C PRO A 67 -2.17 4.66 1.10
N PHE A 68 -3.00 4.19 2.02
CA PHE A 68 -2.91 4.52 3.43
C PHE A 68 -3.47 3.39 4.29
N SER A 69 -3.04 3.36 5.56
CA SER A 69 -3.43 2.32 6.51
C SER A 69 -3.71 2.91 7.88
N PHE A 70 -4.57 2.24 8.63
CA PHE A 70 -4.84 2.55 10.04
C PHE A 70 -4.75 1.27 10.86
N ASP A 71 -4.07 1.34 11.99
CA ASP A 71 -4.16 0.32 13.02
C ASP A 71 -5.49 0.51 13.77
N ILE A 72 -6.34 -0.47 13.67
CA ILE A 72 -7.68 -0.44 14.27
C ILE A 72 -7.78 -1.29 15.55
N THR A 73 -6.67 -1.90 16.00
CA THR A 73 -6.63 -2.84 17.12
C THR A 73 -7.31 -2.29 18.37
N ASP A 74 -6.97 -1.05 18.75
CA ASP A 74 -7.44 -0.45 20.00
C ASP A 74 -8.91 -0.03 19.99
N VAL A 75 -9.54 0.06 18.79
CA VAL A 75 -10.97 0.38 18.67
C VAL A 75 -11.84 -0.86 18.56
N LEU A 76 -11.23 -2.02 18.29
CA LEU A 76 -11.93 -3.30 18.33
C LEU A 76 -12.17 -3.71 19.78
N ASN A 77 -13.35 -4.22 20.03
CA ASN A 77 -13.78 -4.69 21.34
C ASN A 77 -14.25 -6.15 21.26
N ASP A 78 -14.71 -6.73 22.34
CA ASP A 78 -15.14 -8.14 22.43
C ASP A 78 -16.47 -8.44 21.72
N LYS A 79 -16.85 -7.68 20.67
CA LYS A 79 -18.02 -7.96 19.87
C LYS A 79 -17.70 -8.99 18.79
N ASP A 80 -18.69 -9.80 18.45
CA ASP A 80 -18.57 -10.77 17.34
C ASP A 80 -18.52 -10.08 15.97
N SER A 81 -19.13 -8.88 15.84
CA SER A 81 -19.22 -8.15 14.59
C SER A 81 -19.01 -6.65 14.79
N HIS A 82 -18.24 -6.07 13.90
CA HIS A 82 -17.89 -4.63 13.88
C HIS A 82 -18.48 -3.96 12.64
N GLU A 83 -18.59 -2.63 12.69
CA GLU A 83 -19.07 -1.83 11.58
C GLU A 83 -17.97 -0.87 11.10
N LEU A 84 -17.61 -0.99 9.82
CA LEU A 84 -16.73 -0.04 9.12
C LEU A 84 -17.60 0.99 8.40
N LYS A 85 -17.35 2.29 8.65
CA LYS A 85 -17.88 3.39 7.86
C LYS A 85 -16.77 4.23 7.28
N VAL A 86 -16.90 4.59 6.00
CA VAL A 86 -15.96 5.48 5.32
C VAL A 86 -16.76 6.61 4.70
N LYS A 87 -16.50 7.84 5.17
CA LYS A 87 -17.03 9.05 4.57
C LYS A 87 -16.03 9.62 3.60
N VAL A 88 -16.45 9.87 2.37
CA VAL A 88 -15.60 10.44 1.33
C VAL A 88 -16.19 11.74 0.80
N THR A 89 -15.36 12.76 0.69
CA THR A 89 -15.68 14.02 0.02
C THR A 89 -14.67 14.29 -1.08
N ASP A 90 -15.18 14.68 -2.26
CA ASP A 90 -14.37 15.02 -3.42
C ASP A 90 -14.98 16.24 -4.13
N ARG A 91 -14.19 17.30 -4.25
CA ARG A 91 -14.61 18.52 -4.96
C ARG A 91 -14.19 18.53 -6.42
N THR A 92 -13.50 17.50 -6.87
CA THR A 92 -13.02 17.32 -8.24
C THR A 92 -12.28 18.57 -8.76
N ASP A 93 -12.94 19.38 -9.59
CA ASP A 93 -12.39 20.59 -10.22
C ASP A 93 -12.85 21.91 -9.54
N LYS A 94 -13.55 21.82 -8.41
CA LYS A 94 -14.04 22.99 -7.66
C LYS A 94 -13.12 23.42 -6.52
N TRP A 95 -11.92 22.78 -6.40
CA TRP A 95 -10.95 23.07 -5.35
C TRP A 95 -9.51 22.80 -5.80
N PHE A 96 -8.53 23.24 -5.00
CA PHE A 96 -7.10 22.98 -5.23
C PHE A 96 -6.73 21.58 -4.73
N GLN A 97 -6.93 20.58 -5.57
CA GLN A 97 -6.58 19.19 -5.31
C GLN A 97 -6.01 18.54 -6.57
N PRO A 98 -5.07 17.57 -6.43
CA PRO A 98 -4.66 16.73 -7.55
C PRO A 98 -5.84 15.92 -8.07
N ARG A 99 -6.18 16.06 -9.35
CA ARG A 99 -7.33 15.39 -9.98
C ARG A 99 -7.01 14.77 -11.35
N GLY A 100 -5.77 14.94 -11.83
CA GLY A 100 -5.43 14.55 -13.18
C GLY A 100 -6.28 15.28 -14.23
N LYS A 101 -6.89 14.54 -15.14
CA LYS A 101 -7.79 15.08 -16.17
C LYS A 101 -9.28 15.01 -15.80
N GLN A 102 -9.60 14.74 -14.55
CA GLN A 102 -10.97 14.62 -14.06
C GLN A 102 -11.63 16.01 -13.93
N VAL A 103 -12.87 16.12 -14.41
CA VAL A 103 -13.67 17.35 -14.33
C VAL A 103 -15.14 17.02 -14.18
N SER A 104 -15.91 17.97 -13.61
CA SER A 104 -17.35 17.83 -13.41
C SER A 104 -18.13 17.79 -14.74
N GLU A 105 -17.62 18.46 -15.77
CA GLU A 105 -18.22 18.50 -17.11
C GLU A 105 -17.22 17.98 -18.14
N PRO A 106 -17.12 16.63 -18.31
CA PRO A 106 -16.11 16.02 -19.19
C PRO A 106 -16.37 16.31 -20.66
N GLY A 107 -15.27 16.46 -21.43
CA GLY A 107 -15.31 16.68 -22.88
C GLY A 107 -13.92 16.93 -23.46
N GLY A 108 -13.71 16.62 -24.73
CA GLY A 108 -12.40 16.75 -25.36
C GLY A 108 -11.34 15.86 -24.67
N ILE A 109 -10.31 16.48 -24.10
CA ILE A 109 -9.23 15.79 -23.40
C ILE A 109 -9.54 15.51 -21.90
N TRP A 110 -10.68 15.97 -21.39
CA TRP A 110 -11.06 15.83 -19.98
C TRP A 110 -11.93 14.61 -19.77
N TYR A 111 -11.73 13.93 -18.63
CA TYR A 111 -12.39 12.69 -18.30
C TYR A 111 -13.45 12.88 -17.21
N THR A 112 -14.39 11.93 -17.18
CA THR A 112 -15.37 11.80 -16.10
C THR A 112 -14.63 11.65 -14.77
N ALA A 113 -15.13 12.36 -13.74
CA ALA A 113 -14.65 12.22 -12.38
C ALA A 113 -14.89 10.81 -11.84
N VAL A 114 -14.04 10.38 -10.92
CA VAL A 114 -14.17 9.15 -10.15
C VAL A 114 -14.04 9.53 -8.67
N THR A 115 -15.13 9.43 -7.94
CA THR A 115 -15.20 9.80 -6.53
C THR A 115 -15.27 8.55 -5.66
N GLY A 116 -14.52 8.55 -4.55
CA GLY A 116 -14.61 7.52 -3.53
C GLY A 116 -13.54 6.44 -3.61
N ILE A 117 -13.85 5.27 -3.04
CA ILE A 117 -12.96 4.11 -3.01
C ILE A 117 -12.86 3.53 -4.42
N TRP A 118 -11.67 3.56 -5.03
CA TRP A 118 -11.45 3.02 -6.38
C TRP A 118 -10.40 1.92 -6.44
N GLN A 119 -9.66 1.69 -5.33
CA GLN A 119 -8.77 0.54 -5.18
C GLN A 119 -9.22 -0.34 -4.01
N THR A 120 -8.52 -1.47 -3.83
CA THR A 120 -8.86 -2.48 -2.82
C THR A 120 -8.82 -1.90 -1.40
N VAL A 121 -9.78 -2.34 -0.58
CA VAL A 121 -9.78 -2.19 0.88
C VAL A 121 -9.68 -3.58 1.48
N TRP A 122 -8.71 -3.78 2.40
CA TRP A 122 -8.51 -5.07 3.07
C TRP A 122 -8.04 -4.89 4.50
N MET A 123 -8.16 -5.94 5.28
CA MET A 123 -7.59 -6.03 6.62
C MET A 123 -6.59 -7.17 6.64
N GLU A 124 -5.57 -7.04 7.47
CA GLU A 124 -4.60 -8.08 7.75
C GLU A 124 -4.14 -8.04 9.20
N PRO A 125 -3.87 -9.21 9.80
CA PRO A 125 -3.25 -9.29 11.11
C PRO A 125 -1.75 -9.15 10.95
N VAL A 126 -1.13 -8.36 11.82
CA VAL A 126 0.32 -8.23 11.89
C VAL A 126 0.79 -8.45 13.32
N PRO A 127 2.00 -9.00 13.55
CA PRO A 127 2.58 -9.05 14.88
C PRO A 127 2.87 -7.65 15.42
N GLU A 128 3.17 -7.54 16.72
CA GLU A 128 3.55 -6.26 17.34
C GLU A 128 4.75 -5.63 16.63
N SER A 129 5.75 -6.46 16.29
CA SER A 129 6.89 -6.04 15.48
C SER A 129 6.69 -6.50 14.04
N HIS A 130 6.53 -5.56 13.12
CA HIS A 130 6.22 -5.84 11.72
C HIS A 130 6.80 -4.80 10.76
N VAL A 131 6.84 -5.17 9.48
CA VAL A 131 7.24 -4.28 8.39
C VAL A 131 6.04 -3.46 7.92
N ASN A 132 6.13 -2.14 8.00
CA ASN A 132 5.11 -1.22 7.48
C ASN A 132 5.25 -1.04 5.96
N SER A 133 6.48 -0.82 5.50
CA SER A 133 6.78 -0.63 4.08
C SER A 133 8.27 -0.79 3.80
N TYR A 134 8.64 -0.88 2.53
CA TYR A 134 10.02 -0.81 2.11
C TYR A 134 10.16 -0.13 0.74
N VAL A 135 11.34 0.42 0.49
CA VAL A 135 11.76 0.92 -0.81
C VAL A 135 13.01 0.16 -1.23
N ALA A 136 12.99 -0.43 -2.43
CA ALA A 136 14.14 -1.10 -3.01
C ALA A 136 14.58 -0.38 -4.29
N ALA A 137 15.81 0.11 -4.32
CA ALA A 137 16.38 0.89 -5.43
C ALA A 137 17.70 0.27 -5.90
N ALA A 138 17.73 -0.20 -7.15
CA ALA A 138 18.92 -0.78 -7.75
C ALA A 138 19.90 0.31 -8.23
N ASP A 139 21.15 0.18 -7.87
CA ASP A 139 22.28 0.91 -8.45
C ASP A 139 23.04 -0.08 -9.35
N VAL A 140 22.71 -0.05 -10.64
CA VAL A 140 23.26 -0.99 -11.64
C VAL A 140 24.75 -0.80 -11.81
N ASP A 141 25.23 0.45 -11.77
CA ASP A 141 26.64 0.76 -11.98
C ASP A 141 27.52 0.21 -10.85
N LYS A 142 26.98 0.19 -9.62
CA LYS A 142 27.68 -0.37 -8.45
C LYS A 142 27.38 -1.83 -8.18
N GLY A 143 26.37 -2.42 -8.86
CA GLY A 143 25.93 -3.78 -8.60
C GLY A 143 25.33 -3.95 -7.21
N VAL A 144 24.50 -3.00 -6.77
CA VAL A 144 23.95 -2.96 -5.42
C VAL A 144 22.46 -2.71 -5.46
N LEU A 145 21.69 -3.45 -4.66
CA LEU A 145 20.29 -3.12 -4.32
C LEU A 145 20.28 -2.44 -2.95
N ASN A 146 19.91 -1.16 -2.93
CA ASN A 146 19.68 -0.43 -1.69
C ASN A 146 18.25 -0.67 -1.23
N VAL A 147 18.06 -1.05 0.03
CA VAL A 147 16.75 -1.30 0.63
C VAL A 147 16.61 -0.47 1.88
N SER A 148 15.56 0.37 1.93
CA SER A 148 15.14 1.13 3.09
C SER A 148 13.86 0.52 3.63
N ILE A 149 13.84 0.15 4.92
CA ILE A 149 12.76 -0.60 5.57
C ILE A 149 12.15 0.27 6.67
N ASP A 150 10.86 0.55 6.54
CA ASP A 150 10.04 1.11 7.61
C ASP A 150 9.35 -0.04 8.35
N ALA A 151 9.56 -0.12 9.68
CA ALA A 151 9.03 -1.21 10.49
C ALA A 151 8.82 -0.74 11.94
N ASP A 152 7.81 -1.29 12.60
CA ASP A 152 7.66 -1.21 14.04
C ASP A 152 8.47 -2.35 14.67
N LEU A 153 9.34 -2.03 15.61
CA LEU A 153 10.25 -3.01 16.23
C LEU A 153 10.22 -2.85 17.76
N ALA A 154 10.05 -3.96 18.46
CA ALA A 154 10.32 -4.05 19.89
C ALA A 154 11.84 -4.08 20.14
N GLU A 155 12.23 -3.92 21.41
CA GLU A 155 13.64 -3.97 21.82
C GLU A 155 14.24 -5.34 21.50
N GLY A 156 15.36 -5.35 20.81
CA GLY A 156 16.09 -6.56 20.38
C GLY A 156 15.68 -7.10 19.02
N ASP A 157 14.63 -6.59 18.39
CA ASP A 157 14.23 -7.01 17.04
C ASP A 157 15.11 -6.33 15.97
N VAL A 158 15.35 -7.04 14.88
CA VAL A 158 16.18 -6.56 13.76
C VAL A 158 15.45 -6.78 12.44
N CYS A 159 15.53 -5.79 11.54
CA CYS A 159 15.16 -6.00 10.15
C CYS A 159 16.28 -6.76 9.42
N GLU A 160 15.88 -7.67 8.54
CA GLU A 160 16.77 -8.43 7.67
C GLU A 160 16.23 -8.39 6.25
N ALA A 161 17.09 -8.10 5.27
CA ALA A 161 16.75 -8.23 3.87
C ALA A 161 17.58 -9.31 3.20
N VAL A 162 16.93 -10.19 2.43
CA VAL A 162 17.57 -11.28 1.69
C VAL A 162 17.12 -11.24 0.24
N LEU A 163 18.07 -11.19 -0.67
CA LEU A 163 17.83 -11.24 -2.12
C LEU A 163 18.09 -12.64 -2.64
N TYR A 164 17.19 -13.11 -3.53
CA TYR A 164 17.22 -14.46 -4.09
C TYR A 164 17.30 -14.44 -5.62
N ASP A 165 18.15 -15.28 -6.17
CA ASP A 165 18.13 -15.68 -7.60
C ASP A 165 17.41 -17.03 -7.70
N GLY A 166 16.13 -17.00 -8.08
CA GLY A 166 15.24 -18.15 -7.90
C GLY A 166 15.12 -18.51 -6.43
N ASP A 167 15.52 -19.72 -6.05
CA ASP A 167 15.50 -20.19 -4.66
C ASP A 167 16.85 -20.01 -3.93
N ILE A 168 17.87 -19.45 -4.59
CA ILE A 168 19.21 -19.31 -4.06
C ILE A 168 19.39 -17.93 -3.44
N PRO A 169 19.69 -17.80 -2.14
CA PRO A 169 20.04 -16.51 -1.55
C PRO A 169 21.38 -16.03 -2.10
N VAL A 170 21.40 -14.83 -2.68
CA VAL A 170 22.59 -14.23 -3.30
C VAL A 170 23.18 -13.08 -2.51
N ALA A 171 22.37 -12.41 -1.70
CA ALA A 171 22.83 -11.36 -0.81
C ALA A 171 21.92 -11.27 0.43
N LYS A 172 22.51 -10.89 1.57
CA LYS A 172 21.81 -10.74 2.85
C LYS A 172 22.44 -9.61 3.65
N ALA A 173 21.62 -8.80 4.30
CA ALA A 173 22.07 -7.78 5.25
C ALA A 173 21.00 -7.51 6.32
N GLU A 174 21.46 -6.99 7.48
CA GLU A 174 20.63 -6.63 8.62
C GLU A 174 20.63 -5.12 8.84
N GLY A 175 19.49 -4.55 9.19
CA GLY A 175 19.28 -3.13 9.45
C GLY A 175 18.08 -2.58 8.69
N ARG A 176 17.70 -1.33 9.02
CA ARG A 176 16.64 -0.61 8.32
C ARG A 176 17.09 -0.03 6.98
N GLU A 177 18.37 0.31 6.87
CA GLU A 177 19.02 0.80 5.65
C GLU A 177 20.13 -0.18 5.29
N VAL A 178 19.95 -0.91 4.21
CA VAL A 178 20.90 -1.96 3.79
C VAL A 178 21.26 -1.84 2.32
N ALA A 179 22.45 -2.34 1.98
CA ALA A 179 22.99 -2.43 0.63
C ALA A 179 23.33 -3.90 0.32
N LEU A 180 22.59 -4.51 -0.57
CA LEU A 180 22.74 -5.89 -1.00
C LEU A 180 23.61 -5.93 -2.27
N ALA A 181 24.85 -6.39 -2.15
CA ALA A 181 25.78 -6.45 -3.27
C ALA A 181 25.51 -7.66 -4.16
N VAL A 182 25.39 -7.43 -5.48
CA VAL A 182 25.14 -8.45 -6.51
C VAL A 182 26.09 -8.19 -7.69
N PRO A 183 27.38 -8.55 -7.57
CA PRO A 183 28.39 -8.19 -8.59
C PRO A 183 28.11 -8.78 -9.98
N GLU A 184 27.48 -9.95 -10.04
CA GLU A 184 27.11 -10.64 -11.30
C GLU A 184 25.59 -10.63 -11.48
N MET A 185 24.99 -9.43 -11.40
CA MET A 185 23.55 -9.28 -11.53
C MET A 185 23.03 -9.58 -12.93
N LYS A 186 21.88 -10.23 -12.99
CA LYS A 186 21.10 -10.38 -14.21
C LYS A 186 20.26 -9.12 -14.42
N LEU A 187 20.41 -8.50 -15.59
CA LEU A 187 19.72 -7.25 -15.89
C LEU A 187 18.29 -7.54 -16.39
N TRP A 188 17.37 -6.69 -15.96
CA TRP A 188 16.01 -6.68 -16.51
C TRP A 188 15.98 -5.93 -17.84
N SER A 189 15.26 -6.49 -18.81
CA SER A 189 14.90 -5.81 -20.04
C SER A 189 13.50 -6.28 -20.49
N PRO A 190 12.80 -5.57 -21.41
CA PRO A 190 11.53 -6.03 -21.96
C PRO A 190 11.59 -7.40 -22.65
N SER A 191 12.75 -7.77 -23.20
CA SER A 191 12.99 -9.07 -23.84
C SER A 191 13.43 -10.17 -22.86
N ASP A 192 13.95 -9.79 -21.70
CA ASP A 192 14.33 -10.68 -20.60
C ASP A 192 13.96 -10.02 -19.26
N PRO A 193 12.69 -10.11 -18.82
CA PRO A 193 12.18 -9.42 -17.64
C PRO A 193 12.55 -10.14 -16.35
N TYR A 194 13.86 -10.29 -16.09
CA TYR A 194 14.37 -11.02 -14.93
C TYR A 194 14.08 -10.30 -13.62
N LEU A 195 13.51 -11.04 -12.65
CA LEU A 195 13.21 -10.55 -11.32
C LEU A 195 13.94 -11.40 -10.26
N TYR A 196 14.53 -10.72 -9.31
CA TYR A 196 15.04 -11.32 -8.07
C TYR A 196 13.92 -11.36 -7.03
N GLY A 197 13.82 -12.44 -6.26
CA GLY A 197 13.00 -12.47 -5.06
C GLY A 197 13.64 -11.62 -3.96
N LEU A 198 12.84 -10.81 -3.26
CA LEU A 198 13.29 -10.03 -2.11
C LEU A 198 12.43 -10.40 -0.90
N LYS A 199 13.07 -10.87 0.16
CA LYS A 199 12.41 -11.13 1.44
C LYS A 199 12.88 -10.14 2.47
N ILE A 200 11.93 -9.46 3.11
CA ILE A 200 12.15 -8.57 4.24
C ILE A 200 11.57 -9.25 5.47
N ARG A 201 12.37 -9.38 6.51
CA ARG A 201 11.95 -10.04 7.76
C ARG A 201 12.17 -9.13 8.96
N VAL A 202 11.32 -9.31 9.96
CA VAL A 202 11.63 -8.94 11.34
C VAL A 202 12.09 -10.21 12.05
N VAL A 203 13.25 -10.14 12.69
CA VAL A 203 13.88 -11.29 13.35
C VAL A 203 14.08 -10.96 14.83
N ARG A 204 13.70 -11.90 15.72
CA ARG A 204 13.93 -11.89 17.17
C ARG A 204 14.60 -13.19 17.55
N ASP A 205 15.75 -13.13 18.23
CA ASP A 205 16.51 -14.31 18.70
C ASP A 205 16.77 -15.38 17.61
N GLY A 206 16.90 -14.94 16.34
CA GLY A 206 17.12 -15.81 15.18
C GLY A 206 15.84 -16.39 14.56
N GLU A 207 14.67 -16.13 15.14
CA GLU A 207 13.39 -16.55 14.59
C GLU A 207 12.71 -15.42 13.80
N THR A 208 12.05 -15.77 12.70
CA THR A 208 11.27 -14.81 11.90
C THR A 208 9.94 -14.52 12.59
N ILE A 209 9.73 -13.26 12.98
CA ILE A 209 8.51 -12.74 13.59
C ILE A 209 7.52 -12.31 12.50
N ASP A 210 8.02 -11.56 11.50
CA ASP A 210 7.26 -11.06 10.37
C ASP A 210 8.03 -11.27 9.06
N LEU A 211 7.30 -11.45 7.96
CA LEU A 211 7.87 -11.71 6.64
C LEU A 211 7.05 -11.03 5.55
N VAL A 212 7.74 -10.20 4.78
CA VAL A 212 7.20 -9.61 3.55
C VAL A 212 7.94 -10.18 2.35
N ASP A 213 7.20 -10.80 1.43
CA ASP A 213 7.70 -11.29 0.16
C ASP A 213 7.52 -10.21 -0.92
N GLY A 214 8.59 -9.89 -1.64
CA GLY A 214 8.61 -8.94 -2.71
C GLY A 214 9.55 -9.35 -3.83
N TYR A 215 9.85 -8.41 -4.70
CA TYR A 215 10.80 -8.62 -5.80
C TYR A 215 11.59 -7.35 -6.09
N ALA A 216 12.72 -7.51 -6.79
CA ALA A 216 13.56 -6.43 -7.28
C ALA A 216 14.07 -6.72 -8.69
N ALA A 217 14.36 -5.67 -9.44
CA ALA A 217 14.96 -5.76 -10.76
C ALA A 217 16.14 -4.80 -10.89
N PHE A 218 17.19 -5.21 -11.58
CA PHE A 218 18.29 -4.35 -11.96
C PHE A 218 18.06 -3.90 -13.41
N ALA A 219 17.34 -2.79 -13.57
CA ALA A 219 17.06 -2.21 -14.88
C ALA A 219 18.00 -1.03 -15.13
N PRO A 220 18.88 -1.08 -16.15
CA PRO A 220 19.67 0.07 -16.53
C PRO A 220 18.73 1.17 -17.03
N LEU A 221 18.86 2.38 -16.49
CA LEU A 221 18.26 3.56 -17.09
C LEU A 221 18.98 3.75 -18.43
N GLY A 222 18.33 3.40 -19.54
CA GLY A 222 18.89 3.59 -20.87
C GLY A 222 19.20 5.08 -21.08
N ASP A 223 20.31 5.33 -21.78
CA ASP A 223 20.65 6.67 -22.25
C ASP A 223 19.53 7.16 -23.18
N MET A 224 18.69 8.06 -22.71
CA MET A 224 17.63 8.69 -23.49
C MET A 224 18.20 9.68 -24.52
N THR A 225 19.49 9.61 -24.80
CA THR A 225 20.22 10.50 -25.73
C THR A 225 20.42 9.92 -27.13
N ALA A 226 19.93 8.71 -27.40
CA ALA A 226 20.04 8.08 -28.74
C ALA A 226 18.68 8.06 -29.45
N GLY A 227 18.42 9.11 -30.25
CA GLY A 227 17.27 9.16 -31.13
C GLY A 227 17.20 10.47 -31.88
#